data_f4366f07cf7e65e6cdd782ea47d60e29
#
_entry.id   f4366f07cf7e65e6cdd782ea47d60e29
#
_cell.length_a   1.000
_cell.length_b   1.000
_cell.length_c   1.000
_cell.angle_alpha   90.00
_cell.angle_beta   90.00
_cell.angle_gamma   90.00
#
_symmetry.space_group_name_H-M   'P 1'
#
loop_
_entity.id
_entity.type
_entity.pdbx_description
1 polymer ?
#
loop_
_entity_poly.entity_id
_entity_poly.type
_entity_poly.pdbx_seq_one_letter_code
_entity_poly.pdbx_strand_id
1 'polypeptide(L)'
;MKIQGLLFDFDGLLVDTESPARRSWEEIYREHGHELPHDQWATRVGTIGAPFDPVGHLGELLGSPLDREALLERRRARHHELISLEQLRPGVEDYLVEAERRGLATGIVSSSSVEWIEPLLKRLERGHGWDAIVAANGDVSRAKPRPTLYLEALDVLGLGADEAIAFEDSPNGVRAAKAAELYCVAVPNPITATLAFENADLFLESFADLPLPKLLERVERGA
;
A
#
# COMPACT_ATOMS: atom_id res chain seq x y z
N MET A 1 14.08 16.29 17.49
CA MET A 1 13.13 15.17 17.51
C MET A 1 13.89 13.90 17.18
N LYS A 2 13.66 12.78 17.87
CA LYS A 2 14.35 11.52 17.58
C LYS A 2 13.32 10.52 17.10
N ILE A 3 13.49 10.02 15.91
CA ILE A 3 12.60 8.99 15.35
C ILE A 3 12.85 7.66 16.05
N GLN A 4 11.77 7.02 16.49
CA GLN A 4 11.76 5.76 17.23
C GLN A 4 10.95 4.67 16.52
N GLY A 5 10.12 5.04 15.51
CA GLY A 5 9.30 4.08 14.77
C GLY A 5 9.13 4.38 13.29
N LEU A 6 8.90 3.32 12.52
CA LEU A 6 8.61 3.34 11.09
C LEU A 6 7.28 2.62 10.84
N LEU A 7 6.33 3.29 10.24
CA LEU A 7 5.02 2.76 9.92
C LEU A 7 4.88 2.63 8.40
N PHE A 8 4.68 1.43 7.92
CA PHE A 8 4.63 1.13 6.49
C PHE A 8 3.20 0.77 6.08
N ASP A 9 2.72 1.37 5.01
CA ASP A 9 1.65 0.72 4.25
C ASP A 9 2.12 -0.64 3.72
N PHE A 10 1.19 -1.50 3.31
CA PHE A 10 1.52 -2.83 2.82
C PHE A 10 1.36 -2.93 1.30
N ASP A 11 0.13 -2.70 0.82
CA ASP A 11 -0.25 -2.94 -0.56
C ASP A 11 0.29 -1.86 -1.50
N GLY A 12 1.10 -2.28 -2.46
CA GLY A 12 1.75 -1.33 -3.38
C GLY A 12 2.99 -0.64 -2.81
N LEU A 13 3.22 -0.71 -1.48
CA LEU A 13 4.37 -0.12 -0.81
C LEU A 13 5.47 -1.14 -0.49
N LEU A 14 5.20 -2.09 0.41
CA LEU A 14 6.16 -3.15 0.75
C LEU A 14 6.25 -4.17 -0.39
N VAL A 15 5.13 -4.51 -0.98
CA VAL A 15 4.97 -5.43 -2.11
C VAL A 15 4.14 -4.74 -3.18
N ASP A 16 4.51 -4.85 -4.45
CA ASP A 16 3.66 -4.37 -5.54
C ASP A 16 2.47 -5.31 -5.73
N THR A 17 1.38 -5.06 -5.01
CA THR A 17 0.12 -5.81 -5.14
C THR A 17 -0.80 -5.22 -6.21
N GLU A 18 -0.55 -3.97 -6.61
CA GLU A 18 -1.41 -3.21 -7.51
C GLU A 18 -1.18 -3.56 -8.99
N SER A 19 0.08 -3.75 -9.43
CA SER A 19 0.39 -4.17 -10.80
C SER A 19 -0.19 -5.56 -11.12
N PRO A 20 -0.06 -6.61 -10.27
CA PRO A 20 -0.76 -7.87 -10.43
C PRO A 20 -2.29 -7.76 -10.47
N ALA A 21 -2.85 -6.92 -9.59
CA ALA A 21 -4.30 -6.69 -9.56
C ALA A 21 -4.80 -6.09 -10.88
N ARG A 22 -4.11 -5.07 -11.39
CA ARG A 22 -4.40 -4.47 -12.68
C ARG A 22 -4.23 -5.45 -13.83
N ARG A 23 -3.08 -6.14 -13.89
CA ARG A 23 -2.75 -7.09 -14.96
C ARG A 23 -3.78 -8.20 -15.07
N SER A 24 -4.29 -8.71 -13.97
CA SER A 24 -5.33 -9.75 -13.97
C SER A 24 -6.63 -9.29 -14.66
N TRP A 25 -6.97 -8.01 -14.61
CA TRP A 25 -8.08 -7.41 -15.35
C TRP A 25 -7.71 -7.06 -16.79
N GLU A 26 -6.52 -6.55 -17.05
CA GLU A 26 -6.07 -6.24 -18.42
C GLU A 26 -6.06 -7.49 -19.30
N GLU A 27 -5.69 -8.64 -18.77
CA GLU A 27 -5.75 -9.91 -19.49
C GLU A 27 -7.21 -10.25 -19.89
N ILE A 28 -8.18 -10.09 -18.97
CA ILE A 28 -9.61 -10.30 -19.26
C ILE A 28 -10.11 -9.32 -20.31
N TYR A 29 -9.80 -8.03 -20.17
CA TYR A 29 -10.23 -7.03 -21.16
C TYR A 29 -9.67 -7.31 -22.55
N ARG A 30 -8.38 -7.65 -22.64
CA ARG A 30 -7.70 -7.95 -23.93
C ARG A 30 -8.31 -9.16 -24.63
N GLU A 31 -8.71 -10.20 -23.91
CA GLU A 31 -9.40 -11.37 -24.48
C GLU A 31 -10.73 -11.01 -25.12
N HIS A 32 -11.39 -9.97 -24.65
CA HIS A 32 -12.63 -9.45 -25.20
C HIS A 32 -12.40 -8.34 -26.24
N GLY A 33 -11.15 -8.07 -26.62
CA GLY A 33 -10.81 -7.06 -27.64
C GLY A 33 -10.84 -5.61 -27.12
N HIS A 34 -10.79 -5.41 -25.81
CA HIS A 34 -10.82 -4.09 -25.17
C HIS A 34 -9.60 -3.81 -24.30
N GLU A 35 -9.42 -2.55 -23.92
CA GLU A 35 -8.40 -2.10 -22.98
C GLU A 35 -9.04 -1.69 -21.66
N LEU A 36 -8.37 -2.02 -20.54
CA LEU A 36 -8.75 -1.54 -19.21
C LEU A 36 -8.38 -0.06 -19.09
N PRO A 37 -9.32 0.86 -18.80
CA PRO A 37 -9.02 2.29 -18.73
C PRO A 37 -8.13 2.60 -17.51
N HIS A 38 -6.95 3.16 -17.80
CA HIS A 38 -5.94 3.45 -16.78
C HIS A 38 -6.45 4.42 -15.71
N ASP A 39 -7.03 5.53 -16.13
CA ASP A 39 -7.44 6.60 -15.22
C ASP A 39 -8.55 6.14 -14.27
N GLN A 40 -9.51 5.35 -14.78
CA GLN A 40 -10.56 4.77 -13.94
C GLN A 40 -10.00 3.72 -12.97
N TRP A 41 -9.05 2.90 -13.43
CA TRP A 41 -8.39 1.91 -12.57
C TRP A 41 -7.63 2.58 -11.43
N ALA A 42 -6.86 3.63 -11.71
CA ALA A 42 -6.06 4.35 -10.72
C ALA A 42 -6.90 4.89 -9.54
N THR A 43 -8.18 5.17 -9.75
CA THR A 43 -9.09 5.61 -8.66
C THR A 43 -9.38 4.52 -7.62
N ARG A 44 -9.03 3.25 -7.91
CA ARG A 44 -9.26 2.12 -7.01
C ARG A 44 -8.17 1.96 -5.97
N VAL A 45 -6.96 2.43 -6.28
CA VAL A 45 -5.78 2.20 -5.43
C VAL A 45 -5.94 2.91 -4.08
N GLY A 46 -5.67 2.17 -3.01
CA GLY A 46 -5.80 2.68 -1.64
C GLY A 46 -7.24 2.94 -1.19
N THR A 47 -8.27 2.40 -1.91
CA THR A 47 -9.69 2.59 -1.55
C THR A 47 -10.42 1.27 -1.33
N ILE A 48 -11.22 1.19 -0.27
CA ILE A 48 -12.24 0.15 -0.11
C ILE A 48 -13.54 0.65 -0.76
N GLY A 49 -14.17 -0.20 -1.60
CA GLY A 49 -15.45 0.16 -2.26
C GLY A 49 -15.27 1.17 -3.41
N ALA A 50 -14.20 1.02 -4.18
CA ALA A 50 -13.89 1.88 -5.31
C ALA A 50 -15.06 2.03 -6.31
N PRO A 51 -15.28 3.23 -6.88
CA PRO A 51 -16.43 3.54 -7.74
C PRO A 51 -16.38 2.81 -9.10
N PHE A 52 -15.20 2.44 -9.58
CA PHE A 52 -15.05 1.75 -10.86
C PHE A 52 -15.34 0.25 -10.74
N ASP A 53 -16.32 -0.24 -11.51
CA ASP A 53 -16.67 -1.66 -11.62
C ASP A 53 -16.17 -2.24 -12.95
N PRO A 54 -15.06 -3.00 -12.98
CA PRO A 54 -14.52 -3.54 -14.23
C PRO A 54 -15.47 -4.50 -14.97
N VAL A 55 -16.27 -5.29 -14.25
CA VAL A 55 -17.21 -6.22 -14.88
C VAL A 55 -18.35 -5.46 -15.55
N GLY A 56 -18.94 -4.50 -14.84
CA GLY A 56 -20.00 -3.65 -15.39
C GLY A 56 -19.53 -2.89 -16.62
N HIS A 57 -18.38 -2.21 -16.52
CA HIS A 57 -17.80 -1.47 -17.63
C HIS A 57 -17.50 -2.37 -18.87
N LEU A 58 -16.94 -3.56 -18.65
CA LEU A 58 -16.68 -4.49 -19.76
C LEU A 58 -18.00 -4.96 -20.39
N GLY A 59 -19.05 -5.22 -19.60
CA GLY A 59 -20.37 -5.56 -20.09
C GLY A 59 -21.00 -4.45 -20.95
N GLU A 60 -20.82 -3.17 -20.55
CA GLU A 60 -21.24 -2.01 -21.34
C GLU A 60 -20.52 -1.95 -22.69
N LEU A 61 -19.21 -2.16 -22.74
CA LEU A 61 -18.41 -2.18 -23.96
C LEU A 61 -18.87 -3.30 -24.93
N LEU A 62 -19.26 -4.46 -24.38
CA LEU A 62 -19.72 -5.61 -25.17
C LEU A 62 -21.20 -5.54 -25.53
N GLY A 63 -21.97 -4.62 -24.97
CA GLY A 63 -23.42 -4.52 -25.15
C GLY A 63 -24.20 -5.74 -24.63
N SER A 64 -23.62 -6.52 -23.72
CA SER A 64 -24.22 -7.72 -23.14
C SER A 64 -23.76 -7.96 -21.69
N PRO A 65 -24.66 -8.49 -20.84
CA PRO A 65 -24.27 -8.84 -19.49
C PRO A 65 -23.25 -9.99 -19.48
N LEU A 66 -22.31 -9.94 -18.52
CA LEU A 66 -21.30 -10.97 -18.32
C LEU A 66 -21.61 -11.78 -17.07
N ASP A 67 -21.15 -13.03 -17.04
CA ASP A 67 -21.14 -13.82 -15.83
C ASP A 67 -20.12 -13.25 -14.85
N ARG A 68 -20.62 -12.39 -13.95
CA ARG A 68 -19.82 -11.69 -12.94
C ARG A 68 -19.08 -12.65 -12.03
N GLU A 69 -19.71 -13.72 -11.59
CA GLU A 69 -19.15 -14.66 -10.64
C GLU A 69 -17.98 -15.41 -11.24
N ALA A 70 -18.17 -15.97 -12.43
CA ALA A 70 -17.12 -16.66 -13.18
C ALA A 70 -15.92 -15.74 -13.50
N LEU A 71 -16.17 -14.49 -13.90
CA LEU A 71 -15.11 -13.53 -14.18
C LEU A 71 -14.31 -13.14 -12.92
N LEU A 72 -15.00 -12.92 -11.79
CA LEU A 72 -14.35 -12.59 -10.53
C LEU A 72 -13.55 -13.77 -9.98
N GLU A 73 -14.04 -15.00 -10.11
CA GLU A 73 -13.31 -16.20 -9.72
C GLU A 73 -12.04 -16.37 -10.55
N ARG A 74 -12.16 -16.28 -11.86
CA ARG A 74 -11.02 -16.37 -12.79
C ARG A 74 -10.00 -15.27 -12.51
N ARG A 75 -10.44 -14.03 -12.33
CA ARG A 75 -9.59 -12.90 -11.97
C ARG A 75 -8.85 -13.14 -10.65
N ARG A 76 -9.56 -13.66 -9.64
CA ARG A 76 -8.93 -13.98 -8.34
C ARG A 76 -7.84 -15.03 -8.49
N ALA A 77 -8.11 -16.13 -9.18
CA ALA A 77 -7.12 -17.17 -9.44
C ALA A 77 -5.87 -16.59 -10.13
N ARG A 78 -6.07 -15.79 -11.20
CA ARG A 78 -4.97 -15.17 -11.92
C ARG A 78 -4.20 -14.16 -11.08
N HIS A 79 -4.90 -13.36 -10.27
CA HIS A 79 -4.25 -12.43 -9.34
C HIS A 79 -3.36 -13.16 -8.32
N HIS A 80 -3.84 -14.27 -7.75
CA HIS A 80 -3.04 -15.10 -6.84
C HIS A 80 -1.78 -15.65 -7.50
N GLU A 81 -1.85 -16.12 -8.75
CA GLU A 81 -0.67 -16.55 -9.50
C GLU A 81 0.36 -15.41 -9.65
N LEU A 82 -0.10 -14.23 -10.07
CA LEU A 82 0.77 -13.08 -10.27
C LEU A 82 1.41 -12.60 -8.96
N ILE A 83 0.62 -12.47 -7.90
CA ILE A 83 1.09 -12.07 -6.58
C ILE A 83 2.13 -13.06 -6.01
N SER A 84 2.01 -14.35 -6.32
CA SER A 84 2.97 -15.35 -5.86
C SER A 84 4.40 -15.14 -6.37
N LEU A 85 4.56 -14.35 -7.42
CA LEU A 85 5.85 -14.02 -8.04
C LEU A 85 6.46 -12.72 -7.48
N GLU A 86 5.67 -11.89 -6.82
CA GLU A 86 6.13 -10.60 -6.31
C GLU A 86 7.09 -10.77 -5.13
N GLN A 87 8.02 -9.84 -5.06
CA GLN A 87 9.02 -9.73 -3.99
C GLN A 87 8.82 -8.42 -3.23
N LEU A 88 9.58 -8.20 -2.16
CA LEU A 88 9.68 -6.87 -1.55
C LEU A 88 10.14 -5.85 -2.60
N ARG A 89 9.57 -4.67 -2.57
CA ARG A 89 10.00 -3.60 -3.46
C ARG A 89 11.45 -3.19 -3.18
N PRO A 90 12.17 -2.68 -4.22
CA PRO A 90 13.58 -2.31 -4.08
C PRO A 90 13.84 -1.37 -2.90
N GLY A 91 14.81 -1.72 -2.06
CA GLY A 91 15.23 -0.97 -0.88
C GLY A 91 14.42 -1.20 0.39
N VAL A 92 13.26 -1.88 0.34
CA VAL A 92 12.47 -2.20 1.54
C VAL A 92 13.27 -3.04 2.51
N GLU A 93 13.93 -4.10 2.02
CA GLU A 93 14.77 -4.97 2.84
C GLU A 93 15.85 -4.19 3.60
N ASP A 94 16.54 -3.27 2.92
CA ASP A 94 17.59 -2.44 3.51
C ASP A 94 17.05 -1.55 4.64
N TYR A 95 15.80 -1.03 4.46
CA TYR A 95 15.13 -0.25 5.49
C TYR A 95 14.80 -1.07 6.72
N LEU A 96 14.28 -2.30 6.54
CA LEU A 96 13.92 -3.19 7.64
C LEU A 96 15.15 -3.64 8.42
N VAL A 97 16.22 -4.04 7.73
CA VAL A 97 17.51 -4.43 8.36
C VAL A 97 18.12 -3.26 9.14
N GLU A 98 18.10 -2.06 8.58
CA GLU A 98 18.65 -0.88 9.25
C GLU A 98 17.77 -0.44 10.43
N ALA A 99 16.44 -0.58 10.34
CA ALA A 99 15.53 -0.33 11.45
C ALA A 99 15.81 -1.27 12.63
N GLU A 100 15.92 -2.58 12.37
CA GLU A 100 16.28 -3.58 13.38
C GLU A 100 17.64 -3.25 14.03
N ARG A 101 18.67 -2.94 13.22
CA ARG A 101 20.01 -2.57 13.72
C ARG A 101 19.98 -1.36 14.65
N ARG A 102 19.05 -0.44 14.43
CA ARG A 102 18.88 0.79 15.25
C ARG A 102 17.93 0.61 16.42
N GLY A 103 17.23 -0.51 16.50
CA GLY A 103 16.18 -0.75 17.50
C GLY A 103 14.97 0.17 17.30
N LEU A 104 14.65 0.52 16.03
CA LEU A 104 13.44 1.26 15.71
C LEU A 104 12.25 0.28 15.69
N ALA A 105 11.13 0.69 16.27
CA ALA A 105 9.90 -0.05 16.16
C ALA A 105 9.40 -0.04 14.71
N THR A 106 8.84 -1.17 14.25
CA THR A 106 8.28 -1.30 12.90
C THR A 106 6.83 -1.75 12.92
N GLY A 107 5.98 -1.04 12.18
CA GLY A 107 4.56 -1.38 12.08
C GLY A 107 4.06 -1.40 10.65
N ILE A 108 3.11 -2.30 10.39
CA ILE A 108 2.31 -2.31 9.15
C ILE A 108 0.96 -1.66 9.42
N VAL A 109 0.57 -0.74 8.54
CA VAL A 109 -0.70 -0.01 8.63
C VAL A 109 -1.43 -0.10 7.29
N SER A 110 -2.44 -0.97 7.16
CA SER A 110 -3.08 -1.27 5.88
C SER A 110 -4.61 -1.19 5.92
N SER A 111 -5.21 -0.75 4.81
CA SER A 111 -6.66 -0.85 4.57
C SER A 111 -7.11 -2.26 4.23
N SER A 112 -6.21 -3.18 3.99
CA SER A 112 -6.50 -4.60 3.73
C SER A 112 -6.82 -5.36 5.02
N SER A 113 -6.89 -6.69 4.95
CA SER A 113 -7.08 -7.55 6.12
C SER A 113 -5.80 -8.26 6.52
N VAL A 114 -5.71 -8.67 7.79
CA VAL A 114 -4.59 -9.47 8.30
C VAL A 114 -4.48 -10.80 7.54
N GLU A 115 -5.63 -11.42 7.19
CA GLU A 115 -5.68 -12.66 6.41
C GLU A 115 -5.08 -12.51 5.00
N TRP A 116 -5.04 -11.29 4.46
CA TRP A 116 -4.35 -10.97 3.21
C TRP A 116 -2.86 -10.76 3.40
N ILE A 117 -2.48 -10.01 4.43
CA ILE A 117 -1.10 -9.57 4.70
C ILE A 117 -0.20 -10.72 5.15
N GLU A 118 -0.63 -11.49 6.17
CA GLU A 118 0.22 -12.50 6.82
C GLU A 118 0.74 -13.60 5.87
N PRO A 119 -0.07 -14.20 4.96
CA PRO A 119 0.43 -15.19 4.02
C PRO A 119 1.51 -14.64 3.08
N LEU A 120 1.39 -13.38 2.66
CA LEU A 120 2.37 -12.73 1.80
C LEU A 120 3.67 -12.44 2.55
N LEU A 121 3.59 -11.93 3.77
CA LEU A 121 4.76 -11.74 4.64
C LEU A 121 5.47 -13.07 4.91
N LYS A 122 4.72 -14.13 5.22
CA LYS A 122 5.29 -15.46 5.46
C LYS A 122 6.02 -16.00 4.22
N ARG A 123 5.44 -15.83 3.05
CA ARG A 123 6.07 -16.23 1.77
C ARG A 123 7.38 -15.48 1.52
N LEU A 124 7.43 -14.21 1.90
CA LEU A 124 8.60 -13.34 1.75
C LEU A 124 9.62 -13.48 2.89
N GLU A 125 9.43 -14.47 3.79
CA GLU A 125 10.27 -14.69 4.98
C GLU A 125 10.27 -13.49 5.95
N ARG A 126 9.19 -12.68 5.92
CA ARG A 126 8.94 -11.49 6.75
C ARG A 126 7.70 -11.64 7.64
N GLY A 127 7.29 -12.87 7.94
CA GLY A 127 6.16 -13.17 8.81
C GLY A 127 6.39 -12.87 10.31
N HIS A 128 7.57 -12.39 10.67
CA HIS A 128 7.96 -11.99 12.03
C HIS A 128 8.84 -10.74 11.99
N GLY A 129 9.05 -10.13 13.13
CA GLY A 129 9.88 -8.92 13.26
C GLY A 129 9.08 -7.61 13.15
N TRP A 130 7.73 -7.69 13.07
CA TRP A 130 6.87 -6.53 13.15
C TRP A 130 6.38 -6.33 14.59
N ASP A 131 6.53 -5.11 15.13
CA ASP A 131 6.05 -4.78 16.47
C ASP A 131 4.54 -4.50 16.48
N ALA A 132 3.96 -4.11 15.32
CA ALA A 132 2.52 -3.96 15.13
C ALA A 132 2.09 -4.31 13.71
N ILE A 133 0.90 -4.92 13.56
CA ILE A 133 0.18 -5.05 12.30
C ILE A 133 -1.25 -4.54 12.54
N VAL A 134 -1.54 -3.35 12.03
CA VAL A 134 -2.85 -2.70 12.17
C VAL A 134 -3.54 -2.68 10.82
N ALA A 135 -4.65 -3.38 10.72
CA ALA A 135 -5.39 -3.59 9.48
C ALA A 135 -6.87 -3.19 9.62
N ALA A 136 -7.48 -2.74 8.54
CA ALA A 136 -8.89 -2.37 8.54
C ALA A 136 -9.82 -3.59 8.66
N ASN A 137 -9.40 -4.77 8.20
CA ASN A 137 -10.15 -6.03 8.27
C ASN A 137 -11.58 -5.92 7.70
N GLY A 138 -11.73 -5.19 6.58
CA GLY A 138 -13.01 -4.98 5.93
C GLY A 138 -13.88 -3.86 6.54
N ASP A 139 -13.45 -3.23 7.64
CA ASP A 139 -14.15 -2.10 8.22
C ASP A 139 -13.82 -0.80 7.47
N VAL A 140 -14.71 -0.41 6.55
CA VAL A 140 -14.59 0.81 5.74
C VAL A 140 -14.52 2.08 6.62
N SER A 141 -15.08 2.03 7.83
CA SER A 141 -15.06 3.19 8.74
C SER A 141 -13.67 3.47 9.33
N ARG A 142 -12.77 2.50 9.29
CA ARG A 142 -11.38 2.61 9.77
C ARG A 142 -10.38 2.84 8.65
N ALA A 143 -10.76 2.47 7.41
CA ALA A 143 -9.85 2.50 6.26
C ALA A 143 -9.37 3.92 5.91
N LYS A 144 -8.16 4.00 5.32
CA LYS A 144 -7.62 5.23 4.73
C LYS A 144 -8.61 5.82 3.72
N PRO A 145 -8.81 7.13 3.66
CA PRO A 145 -7.94 8.20 4.16
C PRO A 145 -8.17 8.65 5.61
N ARG A 146 -8.91 7.89 6.44
CA ARG A 146 -9.04 8.21 7.86
C ARG A 146 -7.76 7.91 8.62
N PRO A 147 -7.41 8.70 9.66
CA PRO A 147 -6.18 8.50 10.42
C PRO A 147 -6.24 7.31 11.40
N THR A 148 -7.39 6.68 11.54
CA THR A 148 -7.69 5.69 12.59
C THR A 148 -6.62 4.61 12.72
N LEU A 149 -6.20 4.00 11.61
CA LEU A 149 -5.22 2.92 11.63
C LEU A 149 -3.82 3.40 12.06
N TYR A 150 -3.43 4.61 11.65
CA TYR A 150 -2.16 5.21 12.07
C TYR A 150 -2.15 5.56 13.54
N LEU A 151 -3.24 6.17 14.03
CA LEU A 151 -3.38 6.50 15.46
C LEU A 151 -3.35 5.24 16.33
N GLU A 152 -4.01 4.16 15.88
CA GLU A 152 -3.98 2.87 16.56
C GLU A 152 -2.58 2.25 16.55
N ALA A 153 -1.84 2.35 15.44
CA ALA A 153 -0.46 1.85 15.36
C ALA A 153 0.47 2.61 16.30
N LEU A 154 0.32 3.93 16.39
CA LEU A 154 1.07 4.75 17.36
C LEU A 154 0.75 4.35 18.80
N ASP A 155 -0.52 4.12 19.13
CA ASP A 155 -0.94 3.69 20.47
C ASP A 155 -0.34 2.31 20.83
N VAL A 156 -0.43 1.35 19.92
CA VAL A 156 0.15 0.00 20.09
C VAL A 156 1.66 0.06 20.33
N LEU A 157 2.36 0.93 19.60
CA LEU A 157 3.82 1.09 19.72
C LEU A 157 4.24 2.00 20.88
N GLY A 158 3.29 2.72 21.50
CA GLY A 158 3.57 3.69 22.55
C GLY A 158 4.37 4.90 22.09
N LEU A 159 4.16 5.34 20.82
CA LEU A 159 4.89 6.43 20.18
C LEU A 159 4.00 7.66 19.95
N GLY A 160 4.63 8.83 20.03
CA GLY A 160 4.04 10.07 19.52
C GLY A 160 4.14 10.17 17.99
N ALA A 161 3.26 10.94 17.36
CA ALA A 161 3.29 11.15 15.91
C ALA A 161 4.62 11.79 15.45
N ASP A 162 5.23 12.60 16.29
CA ASP A 162 6.53 13.22 16.05
C ASP A 162 7.74 12.28 16.25
N GLU A 163 7.51 11.06 16.75
CA GLU A 163 8.52 10.01 16.94
C GLU A 163 8.49 8.94 15.85
N ALA A 164 7.55 9.02 14.88
CA ALA A 164 7.41 8.02 13.83
C ALA A 164 7.36 8.63 12.42
N ILE A 165 7.77 7.83 11.43
CA ILE A 165 7.67 8.15 10.01
C ILE A 165 6.70 7.17 9.36
N ALA A 166 5.72 7.68 8.60
CA ALA A 166 4.85 6.89 7.75
C ALA A 166 5.41 6.81 6.33
N PHE A 167 5.31 5.63 5.72
CA PHE A 167 5.64 5.39 4.32
C PHE A 167 4.38 4.95 3.58
N GLU A 168 4.10 5.59 2.45
CA GLU A 168 2.86 5.43 1.71
C GLU A 168 3.05 5.44 0.20
N ASP A 169 2.24 4.66 -0.51
CA ASP A 169 2.27 4.58 -1.97
C ASP A 169 1.10 5.29 -2.65
N SER A 170 0.12 5.74 -1.88
CA SER A 170 -1.16 6.26 -2.38
C SER A 170 -1.55 7.62 -1.78
N PRO A 171 -2.29 8.48 -2.54
CA PRO A 171 -2.79 9.75 -2.01
C PRO A 171 -3.73 9.58 -0.80
N ASN A 172 -4.51 8.49 -0.74
CA ASN A 172 -5.37 8.19 0.40
C ASN A 172 -4.56 7.88 1.66
N GLY A 173 -3.50 7.11 1.49
CA GLY A 173 -2.61 6.78 2.58
C GLY A 173 -1.85 8.00 3.10
N VAL A 174 -1.30 8.84 2.21
CA VAL A 174 -0.67 10.10 2.61
C VAL A 174 -1.65 10.97 3.41
N ARG A 175 -2.90 11.12 2.95
CA ARG A 175 -3.91 11.88 3.71
C ARG A 175 -4.16 11.29 5.09
N ALA A 176 -4.21 9.96 5.21
CA ALA A 176 -4.40 9.29 6.50
C ALA A 176 -3.22 9.55 7.46
N ALA A 177 -1.99 9.39 6.98
CA ALA A 177 -0.78 9.64 7.75
C ALA A 177 -0.68 11.12 8.20
N LYS A 178 -0.96 12.05 7.28
CA LYS A 178 -0.96 13.49 7.59
C LYS A 178 -2.08 13.90 8.56
N ALA A 179 -3.25 13.26 8.46
CA ALA A 179 -4.34 13.47 9.43
C ALA A 179 -4.03 12.89 10.81
N ALA A 180 -3.08 11.95 10.92
CA ALA A 180 -2.50 11.45 12.18
C ALA A 180 -1.25 12.25 12.60
N GLU A 181 -0.96 13.39 11.95
CA GLU A 181 0.16 14.30 12.24
C GLU A 181 1.56 13.68 12.03
N LEU A 182 1.66 12.55 11.34
CA LEU A 182 2.93 11.89 11.03
C LEU A 182 3.73 12.64 9.96
N TYR A 183 5.07 12.54 10.05
CA TYR A 183 5.93 12.78 8.90
C TYR A 183 5.70 11.67 7.88
N CYS A 184 5.33 12.05 6.66
CA CYS A 184 4.92 11.10 5.64
C CYS A 184 5.86 11.14 4.42
N VAL A 185 6.46 9.99 4.11
CA VAL A 185 7.25 9.77 2.90
C VAL A 185 6.38 9.06 1.86
N ALA A 186 6.12 9.71 0.74
CA ALA A 186 5.44 9.09 -0.39
C ALA A 186 6.45 8.30 -1.25
N VAL A 187 6.13 7.02 -1.52
CA VAL A 187 6.92 6.11 -2.37
C VAL A 187 5.98 5.42 -3.35
N PRO A 188 5.53 6.11 -4.41
CA PRO A 188 4.55 5.56 -5.36
C PRO A 188 4.98 4.25 -6.00
N ASN A 189 4.00 3.46 -6.40
CA ASN A 189 4.20 2.30 -7.27
C ASN A 189 3.89 2.66 -8.75
N PRO A 190 4.10 1.77 -9.72
CA PRO A 190 3.86 2.06 -11.13
C PRO A 190 2.43 2.49 -11.46
N ILE A 191 1.44 2.11 -10.65
CA ILE A 191 0.03 2.48 -10.86
C ILE A 191 -0.26 3.87 -10.29
N THR A 192 0.36 4.22 -9.15
CA THR A 192 0.10 5.48 -8.44
C THR A 192 1.06 6.60 -8.81
N ALA A 193 2.15 6.32 -9.55
CA ALA A 193 3.18 7.30 -9.90
C ALA A 193 2.66 8.54 -10.64
N THR A 194 1.51 8.45 -11.31
CA THR A 194 0.87 9.57 -12.03
C THR A 194 -0.11 10.37 -11.17
N LEU A 195 -0.37 9.92 -9.93
CA LEU A 195 -1.31 10.59 -9.02
C LEU A 195 -0.62 11.73 -8.27
N ALA A 196 -1.42 12.71 -7.82
CA ALA A 196 -0.92 13.81 -7.00
C ALA A 196 -0.81 13.39 -5.53
N PHE A 197 0.38 13.54 -4.94
CA PHE A 197 0.68 13.27 -3.53
C PHE A 197 0.76 14.58 -2.74
N GLU A 198 -0.39 15.26 -2.64
CA GLU A 198 -0.47 16.52 -1.90
C GLU A 198 -0.17 16.27 -0.40
N ASN A 199 0.62 17.20 0.19
CA ASN A 199 0.99 17.19 1.60
C ASN A 199 1.94 16.08 2.08
N ALA A 200 2.51 15.24 1.22
CA ALA A 200 3.63 14.41 1.61
C ALA A 200 4.83 15.29 1.98
N ASP A 201 5.54 14.96 3.07
CA ASP A 201 6.71 15.73 3.51
C ASP A 201 7.95 15.43 2.66
N LEU A 202 8.00 14.23 2.08
CA LEU A 202 9.05 13.79 1.17
C LEU A 202 8.47 12.86 0.12
N PHE A 203 9.02 12.94 -1.10
CA PHE A 203 8.72 12.04 -2.20
C PHE A 203 9.99 11.31 -2.62
N LEU A 204 9.91 9.99 -2.74
CA LEU A 204 10.95 9.11 -3.26
C LEU A 204 10.36 8.26 -4.39
N GLU A 205 11.10 8.02 -5.46
CA GLU A 205 10.67 7.06 -6.49
C GLU A 205 10.82 5.61 -6.02
N SER A 206 11.81 5.39 -5.13
CA SER A 206 12.10 4.09 -4.54
C SER A 206 12.74 4.25 -3.15
N PHE A 207 12.57 3.28 -2.26
CA PHE A 207 13.34 3.20 -1.01
C PHE A 207 14.85 3.14 -1.27
N ALA A 208 15.29 2.63 -2.42
CA ALA A 208 16.69 2.56 -2.80
C ALA A 208 17.34 3.93 -3.06
N ASP A 209 16.54 4.99 -3.31
CA ASP A 209 17.06 6.32 -3.65
C ASP A 209 17.64 7.06 -2.45
N LEU A 210 17.14 6.78 -1.25
CA LEU A 210 17.59 7.44 -0.04
C LEU A 210 17.72 6.43 1.11
N PRO A 211 18.94 5.99 1.48
CA PRO A 211 19.14 5.07 2.60
C PRO A 211 18.54 5.59 3.90
N LEU A 212 17.95 4.72 4.72
CA LEU A 212 17.28 5.07 5.97
C LEU A 212 18.11 6.00 6.90
N PRO A 213 19.44 5.79 7.09
CA PRO A 213 20.23 6.72 7.91
C PRO A 213 20.17 8.17 7.42
N LYS A 214 20.16 8.36 6.10
CA LYS A 214 20.09 9.70 5.49
C LYS A 214 18.70 10.33 5.60
N LEU A 215 17.67 9.50 5.49
CA LEU A 215 16.29 9.95 5.75
C LEU A 215 16.16 10.44 7.20
N LEU A 216 16.60 9.64 8.17
CA LEU A 216 16.55 10.00 9.60
C LEU A 216 17.30 11.30 9.87
N GLU A 217 18.54 11.45 9.36
CA GLU A 217 19.29 12.70 9.48
C GLU A 217 18.53 13.91 8.93
N ARG A 218 17.80 13.73 7.80
CA ARG A 218 17.03 14.80 7.17
C ARG A 218 15.82 15.19 8.02
N VAL A 219 15.06 14.21 8.51
CA VAL A 219 13.86 14.44 9.33
C VAL A 219 14.23 15.07 10.66
N GLU A 220 15.25 14.55 11.35
CA GLU A 220 15.70 15.03 12.67
C GLU A 220 16.32 16.43 12.64
N ARG A 221 16.87 16.87 11.48
CA ARG A 221 17.43 18.23 11.32
C ARG A 221 16.39 19.26 10.87
N GLY A 222 15.30 18.83 10.27
CA GLY A 222 14.25 19.72 9.76
C GLY A 222 13.13 20.00 10.78
N ALA A 223 13.25 19.40 11.95
CA ALA A 223 12.30 19.54 13.06
C ALA A 223 12.67 20.70 13.99
#